data_d4f15ca0488563f4e8d9b19b445a5902
#
_entry.id   d4f15ca0488563f4e8d9b19b445a5902
#
_cell.length_a   1.000
_cell.length_b   1.000
_cell.length_c   1.000
_cell.angle_alpha   90.00
_cell.angle_beta   90.00
_cell.angle_gamma   90.00
#
_symmetry.space_group_name_H-M   'P 1'
#
loop_
_entity.id
_entity.type
_entity.pdbx_description
1 polymer ?
#
loop_
_entity_poly.entity_id
_entity_poly.type
_entity_poly.pdbx_seq_one_letter_code
_entity_poly.pdbx_strand_id
1 'polypeptide(L)'
;MDLVAPPAPPAPRPRAQSPEAKHWCFTYNNPTMYPEEMIEELEDIGVTYAVFQLEEGKNGTPHYQGYVAFQKKKRLTAIEHLLRGAGHWEISLGSPTQNRDYCTKDDGRIGDFSEIGTLPAGQGARSDLVGLHSALKAGLTQADYANEYFSKFIQYPNLVQNYVVSTIQARDPSEPFSSWLLIGPAGTGKSRLAREIGKRIGDGLLFRHCIGKWFDGYRGERTVLLDDFCGSSLSFTNFKCLLDRYPLRVELKGTSCEMAATNFIITTNDDPKTWWQESVTGTHGHSAIFRRLGKILFFVAENQFRVYNSYAQYARDELTPRRDGEIFYVPTPTQEVVYTDQGAQIPEEILQAQVP
;
A
#
# COMPACT_ATOMS: atom_id res chain seq x y z
N MET A 1 -44.63 -36.59 73.18
CA MET A 1 -44.99 -35.49 72.34
C MET A 1 -43.76 -34.64 72.07
N ASP A 2 -43.05 -34.96 71.01
CA ASP A 2 -41.85 -34.22 70.65
C ASP A 2 -42.23 -32.93 69.94
N LEU A 3 -41.92 -31.80 70.56
CA LEU A 3 -42.11 -30.46 69.99
C LEU A 3 -41.03 -30.24 68.88
N VAL A 4 -41.45 -30.34 67.63
CA VAL A 4 -40.58 -29.98 66.47
C VAL A 4 -40.43 -28.46 66.47
N ALA A 5 -39.16 -27.98 66.57
CA ALA A 5 -38.84 -26.56 66.47
C ALA A 5 -39.21 -25.99 65.07
N PRO A 6 -39.71 -24.75 65.00
CA PRO A 6 -40.07 -24.15 63.73
C PRO A 6 -38.79 -23.98 62.82
N PRO A 7 -38.93 -24.12 61.51
CA PRO A 7 -37.80 -23.96 60.57
C PRO A 7 -37.22 -22.53 60.66
N ALA A 8 -35.87 -22.47 60.60
CA ALA A 8 -35.18 -21.20 60.60
C ALA A 8 -35.60 -20.28 59.40
N PRO A 9 -35.67 -18.96 59.59
CA PRO A 9 -36.01 -18.04 58.51
C PRO A 9 -35.02 -18.16 57.35
N PRO A 10 -35.50 -18.04 56.07
CA PRO A 10 -34.62 -18.13 54.92
C PRO A 10 -33.54 -17.04 54.95
N ALA A 11 -32.31 -17.39 54.59
CA ALA A 11 -31.20 -16.46 54.50
C ALA A 11 -31.58 -15.25 53.57
N PRO A 12 -31.16 -14.02 53.94
CA PRO A 12 -31.43 -12.85 53.11
C PRO A 12 -30.84 -13.03 51.72
N ARG A 13 -31.68 -12.80 50.68
CA ARG A 13 -31.24 -12.83 49.28
C ARG A 13 -30.10 -11.83 49.11
N PRO A 14 -29.01 -12.18 48.39
CA PRO A 14 -27.94 -11.24 48.12
C PRO A 14 -28.53 -10.02 47.40
N ARG A 15 -28.24 -8.81 47.88
CA ARG A 15 -28.67 -7.55 47.25
C ARG A 15 -28.11 -7.52 45.84
N ALA A 16 -28.94 -7.30 44.82
CA ALA A 16 -28.53 -7.12 43.45
C ALA A 16 -27.45 -6.02 43.41
N GLN A 17 -26.30 -6.35 42.83
CA GLN A 17 -25.23 -5.37 42.69
C GLN A 17 -25.65 -4.27 41.72
N SER A 18 -25.33 -3.01 42.02
CA SER A 18 -25.54 -1.86 41.15
C SER A 18 -24.87 -2.09 39.80
N PRO A 19 -25.51 -1.77 38.67
CA PRO A 19 -24.92 -1.95 37.35
C PRO A 19 -23.61 -1.19 37.18
N GLU A 20 -22.66 -1.75 36.41
CA GLU A 20 -21.32 -1.23 36.24
C GLU A 20 -20.94 -1.19 34.75
N ALA A 21 -20.54 -0.02 34.24
CA ALA A 21 -20.15 0.18 32.84
C ALA A 21 -19.02 1.22 32.69
N LYS A 22 -18.38 1.25 31.52
CA LYS A 22 -17.46 2.32 31.11
C LYS A 22 -18.17 3.46 30.41
N HIS A 23 -19.29 3.17 29.77
CA HIS A 23 -20.03 4.07 28.90
C HIS A 23 -21.44 4.27 29.44
N TRP A 24 -21.81 5.51 29.64
CA TRP A 24 -23.11 5.88 30.19
C TRP A 24 -23.74 6.97 29.34
N CYS A 25 -25.07 6.89 29.16
CA CYS A 25 -25.91 8.00 28.71
C CYS A 25 -26.56 8.65 29.88
N PHE A 26 -26.84 9.94 29.80
CA PHE A 26 -27.63 10.65 30.81
C PHE A 26 -28.63 11.58 30.19
N THR A 27 -29.72 11.81 30.95
CA THR A 27 -30.71 12.85 30.68
C THR A 27 -30.86 13.67 31.93
N TYR A 28 -30.66 14.99 31.84
CA TYR A 28 -30.82 15.91 32.96
C TYR A 28 -31.94 16.89 32.65
N ASN A 29 -33.15 16.63 33.18
CA ASN A 29 -34.32 17.42 32.95
C ASN A 29 -34.34 18.71 33.80
N ASN A 30 -34.85 19.82 33.23
CA ASN A 30 -34.91 21.14 33.84
C ASN A 30 -33.55 21.53 34.48
N PRO A 31 -32.47 21.57 33.70
CA PRO A 31 -31.13 21.72 34.24
C PRO A 31 -31.00 23.07 34.98
N THR A 32 -30.31 23.02 36.12
CA THR A 32 -29.94 24.17 36.91
C THR A 32 -28.47 24.47 36.90
N MET A 33 -27.70 23.66 36.17
CA MET A 33 -26.24 23.81 35.94
C MET A 33 -25.99 24.36 34.56
N TYR A 34 -24.96 25.21 34.46
CA TYR A 34 -24.43 25.62 33.18
C TYR A 34 -23.48 24.54 32.59
N PRO A 35 -23.23 24.51 31.26
CA PRO A 35 -22.35 23.54 30.64
C PRO A 35 -20.97 23.47 31.28
N GLU A 36 -20.40 24.61 31.68
CA GLU A 36 -19.08 24.72 32.29
C GLU A 36 -19.03 23.99 33.65
N GLU A 37 -20.06 24.19 34.50
CA GLU A 37 -20.16 23.50 35.79
C GLU A 37 -20.31 21.98 35.62
N MET A 38 -21.04 21.55 34.60
CA MET A 38 -21.18 20.12 34.27
C MET A 38 -19.87 19.51 33.80
N ILE A 39 -19.10 20.26 33.02
CA ILE A 39 -17.78 19.82 32.54
C ILE A 39 -16.84 19.62 33.72
N GLU A 40 -16.72 20.59 34.61
CA GLU A 40 -15.89 20.52 35.83
C GLU A 40 -16.25 19.28 36.67
N GLU A 41 -17.52 19.04 36.93
CA GLU A 41 -18.00 17.89 37.72
C GLU A 41 -17.68 16.53 37.04
N LEU A 42 -17.76 16.45 35.69
CA LEU A 42 -17.46 15.27 34.92
C LEU A 42 -15.93 15.00 34.86
N GLU A 43 -15.11 16.04 34.75
CA GLU A 43 -13.67 15.93 34.77
C GLU A 43 -13.17 15.47 36.14
N ASP A 44 -13.70 15.99 37.23
CA ASP A 44 -13.33 15.62 38.61
C ASP A 44 -13.55 14.14 38.91
N ILE A 45 -14.56 13.50 38.33
CA ILE A 45 -14.77 12.05 38.50
C ILE A 45 -13.94 11.20 37.53
N GLY A 46 -13.15 11.81 36.63
CA GLY A 46 -12.25 11.16 35.72
C GLY A 46 -12.93 10.64 34.46
N VAL A 47 -13.84 11.41 33.88
CA VAL A 47 -14.38 11.20 32.54
C VAL A 47 -13.25 11.41 31.52
N THR A 48 -13.11 10.49 30.57
CA THR A 48 -12.11 10.58 29.48
C THR A 48 -12.70 11.20 28.21
N TYR A 49 -14.01 11.17 28.10
CA TYR A 49 -14.78 11.79 27.02
C TYR A 49 -16.19 12.07 27.48
N ALA A 50 -16.71 13.24 27.18
CA ALA A 50 -18.12 13.57 27.33
C ALA A 50 -18.59 14.40 26.14
N VAL A 51 -19.87 14.23 25.79
CA VAL A 51 -20.60 15.05 24.82
C VAL A 51 -22.03 15.19 25.28
N PHE A 52 -22.55 16.40 25.25
CA PHE A 52 -23.93 16.67 25.62
C PHE A 52 -24.45 17.95 24.96
N GLN A 53 -25.76 18.04 24.81
CA GLN A 53 -26.43 19.23 24.30
C GLN A 53 -27.73 19.48 25.04
N LEU A 54 -28.14 20.73 25.08
CA LEU A 54 -29.47 21.11 25.58
C LEU A 54 -30.51 20.86 24.46
N GLU A 55 -31.56 20.13 24.79
CA GLU A 55 -32.66 19.81 23.89
C GLU A 55 -34.00 20.25 24.49
N GLU A 56 -34.97 20.58 23.64
CA GLU A 56 -36.35 20.75 24.01
C GLU A 56 -37.14 19.48 23.70
N GLY A 57 -37.64 18.81 24.71
CA GLY A 57 -38.48 17.63 24.54
C GLY A 57 -39.83 17.94 23.88
N LYS A 58 -40.53 16.95 23.38
CA LYS A 58 -41.85 17.08 22.72
C LYS A 58 -42.92 17.83 23.54
N ASN A 59 -42.74 17.87 24.85
CA ASN A 59 -43.64 18.57 25.78
C ASN A 59 -43.08 19.94 26.22
N GLY A 60 -42.09 20.49 25.55
CA GLY A 60 -41.44 21.76 25.88
C GLY A 60 -40.55 21.72 27.11
N THR A 61 -40.15 20.53 27.60
CA THR A 61 -39.27 20.41 28.76
C THR A 61 -37.81 20.48 28.31
N PRO A 62 -37.02 21.49 28.75
CA PRO A 62 -35.62 21.55 28.45
C PRO A 62 -34.85 20.47 29.22
N HIS A 63 -33.91 19.79 28.55
CA HIS A 63 -33.07 18.78 29.18
C HIS A 63 -31.70 18.69 28.49
N TYR A 64 -30.67 18.35 29.25
CA TYR A 64 -29.43 17.92 28.67
C TYR A 64 -29.48 16.42 28.33
N GLN A 65 -29.19 16.10 27.08
CA GLN A 65 -28.98 14.74 26.63
C GLN A 65 -27.49 14.55 26.40
N GLY A 66 -26.89 13.56 27.08
CA GLY A 66 -25.45 13.38 27.01
C GLY A 66 -24.97 11.94 27.07
N TYR A 67 -23.69 11.79 26.71
CA TYR A 67 -22.93 10.55 26.74
C TYR A 67 -21.57 10.80 27.37
N VAL A 68 -21.14 9.89 28.27
CA VAL A 68 -19.83 9.93 28.93
C VAL A 68 -19.10 8.58 28.84
N ALA A 69 -17.77 8.64 28.75
CA ALA A 69 -16.91 7.49 28.83
C ALA A 69 -15.85 7.63 29.91
N PHE A 70 -15.63 6.56 30.67
CA PHE A 70 -14.64 6.46 31.74
C PHE A 70 -13.50 5.54 31.35
N GLN A 71 -12.31 5.79 31.85
CA GLN A 71 -11.17 4.89 31.67
C GLN A 71 -11.41 3.51 32.30
N LYS A 72 -12.04 3.49 33.50
CA LYS A 72 -12.43 2.27 34.21
C LYS A 72 -13.95 2.22 34.38
N LYS A 73 -14.50 1.02 34.52
CA LYS A 73 -15.91 0.86 34.83
C LYS A 73 -16.30 1.62 36.09
N LYS A 74 -17.43 2.28 36.06
CA LYS A 74 -18.07 2.95 37.21
C LYS A 74 -19.39 2.25 37.51
N ARG A 75 -19.74 2.14 38.79
CA ARG A 75 -21.06 1.69 39.23
C ARG A 75 -22.05 2.85 39.17
N LEU A 76 -23.30 2.55 38.90
CA LEU A 76 -24.35 3.57 38.92
C LEU A 76 -24.33 4.39 40.23
N THR A 77 -24.18 3.73 41.39
CA THR A 77 -24.07 4.39 42.69
C THR A 77 -22.87 5.34 42.83
N ALA A 78 -21.88 5.26 41.95
CA ALA A 78 -20.74 6.17 41.97
C ALA A 78 -20.95 7.40 41.09
N ILE A 79 -21.99 7.44 40.24
CA ILE A 79 -22.26 8.53 39.30
C ILE A 79 -23.65 9.15 39.48
N GLU A 80 -24.58 8.50 40.21
CA GLU A 80 -25.94 8.99 40.39
C GLU A 80 -26.04 10.31 41.17
N HIS A 81 -24.96 10.67 41.91
CA HIS A 81 -24.92 11.96 42.63
C HIS A 81 -24.46 13.11 41.74
N LEU A 82 -23.91 12.83 40.55
CA LEU A 82 -23.51 13.85 39.56
C LEU A 82 -24.75 14.59 39.04
N LEU A 83 -24.53 15.76 38.46
CA LEU A 83 -25.60 16.63 37.97
C LEU A 83 -26.58 17.00 39.09
N ARG A 84 -26.00 17.27 40.28
CA ARG A 84 -26.76 17.58 41.50
C ARG A 84 -27.74 16.47 41.91
N GLY A 85 -27.46 15.22 41.52
CA GLY A 85 -28.31 14.06 41.78
C GLY A 85 -29.61 14.03 40.96
N ALA A 86 -29.76 14.90 39.97
CA ALA A 86 -30.94 15.00 39.11
C ALA A 86 -30.78 14.36 37.73
N GLY A 87 -29.58 13.80 37.43
CA GLY A 87 -29.33 13.08 36.21
C GLY A 87 -29.91 11.67 36.21
N HIS A 88 -30.66 11.32 35.17
CA HIS A 88 -31.04 9.93 34.88
C HIS A 88 -29.95 9.26 34.08
N TRP A 89 -29.36 8.20 34.63
CA TRP A 89 -28.21 7.51 34.05
C TRP A 89 -28.56 6.12 33.56
N GLU A 90 -28.16 5.80 32.32
CA GLU A 90 -28.35 4.50 31.70
C GLU A 90 -27.04 3.98 31.10
N ILE A 91 -26.84 2.64 31.16
CA ILE A 91 -25.72 2.04 30.45
C ILE A 91 -25.91 2.26 28.96
N SER A 92 -24.90 2.86 28.31
CA SER A 92 -24.89 3.03 26.86
C SER A 92 -24.83 1.69 26.14
N LEU A 93 -25.76 1.46 25.22
CA LEU A 93 -25.81 0.28 24.36
C LEU A 93 -25.22 0.54 22.96
N GLY A 94 -25.14 1.79 22.54
CA GLY A 94 -24.60 2.22 21.25
C GLY A 94 -23.07 2.27 21.24
N SER A 95 -22.48 2.29 20.03
CA SER A 95 -21.05 2.62 19.88
C SER A 95 -20.79 4.08 20.31
N PRO A 96 -19.56 4.43 20.71
CA PRO A 96 -19.21 5.82 21.03
C PRO A 96 -19.58 6.81 19.92
N THR A 97 -19.35 6.45 18.65
CA THR A 97 -19.73 7.27 17.50
C THR A 97 -21.24 7.46 17.40
N GLN A 98 -22.03 6.39 17.53
CA GLN A 98 -23.48 6.49 17.50
C GLN A 98 -24.02 7.37 18.64
N ASN A 99 -23.47 7.26 19.85
CA ASN A 99 -23.86 8.10 20.96
C ASN A 99 -23.47 9.57 20.76
N ARG A 100 -22.29 9.82 20.21
CA ARG A 100 -21.87 11.17 19.84
C ARG A 100 -22.83 11.78 18.82
N ASP A 101 -23.10 11.06 17.73
CA ASP A 101 -24.01 11.52 16.67
C ASP A 101 -25.41 11.79 17.21
N TYR A 102 -25.86 10.98 18.15
CA TYR A 102 -27.15 11.18 18.83
C TYR A 102 -27.16 12.45 19.72
N CYS A 103 -26.09 12.67 20.49
CA CYS A 103 -25.96 13.84 21.40
C CYS A 103 -25.49 15.12 20.68
N THR A 104 -25.32 15.11 19.35
CA THR A 104 -25.00 16.30 18.55
C THR A 104 -25.96 16.51 17.38
N LYS A 105 -27.08 15.80 17.37
CA LYS A 105 -28.14 15.95 16.36
C LYS A 105 -28.74 17.36 16.37
N ASP A 106 -29.18 17.86 15.23
CA ASP A 106 -29.79 19.17 15.11
C ASP A 106 -31.25 19.22 15.60
N ASP A 107 -31.93 18.08 15.62
CA ASP A 107 -33.34 17.97 16.00
C ASP A 107 -33.53 18.21 17.49
N GLY A 108 -34.30 19.26 17.82
CA GLY A 108 -34.61 19.67 19.18
C GLY A 108 -33.50 20.37 19.96
N ARG A 109 -32.35 20.62 19.35
CA ARG A 109 -31.19 21.25 20.01
C ARG A 109 -31.42 22.73 20.26
N ILE A 110 -31.04 23.18 21.46
CA ILE A 110 -31.03 24.58 21.88
C ILE A 110 -29.56 25.02 22.04
N GLY A 111 -29.07 25.87 21.14
CA GLY A 111 -27.68 26.36 21.17
C GLY A 111 -26.64 25.34 20.67
N ASP A 112 -25.41 25.49 21.14
CA ASP A 112 -24.29 24.61 20.76
C ASP A 112 -24.21 23.40 21.70
N PHE A 113 -23.59 22.32 21.23
CA PHE A 113 -23.26 21.17 22.07
C PHE A 113 -21.88 21.36 22.75
N SER A 114 -21.69 20.71 23.89
CA SER A 114 -20.43 20.66 24.61
C SER A 114 -19.75 19.30 24.36
N GLU A 115 -18.46 19.30 24.07
CA GLU A 115 -17.66 18.07 23.83
C GLU A 115 -16.29 18.23 24.46
N ILE A 116 -15.87 17.27 25.30
CA ILE A 116 -14.57 17.25 25.97
C ILE A 116 -13.88 15.90 25.83
N GLY A 117 -12.55 15.89 25.87
CA GLY A 117 -11.73 14.69 25.81
C GLY A 117 -11.60 14.10 24.40
N THR A 118 -11.23 12.81 24.34
CA THR A 118 -11.06 12.09 23.08
C THR A 118 -12.10 11.01 22.94
N LEU A 119 -12.86 11.02 21.84
CA LEU A 119 -13.88 10.01 21.56
C LEU A 119 -13.27 8.61 21.61
N PRO A 120 -13.78 7.71 22.48
CA PRO A 120 -13.25 6.35 22.54
C PRO A 120 -13.45 5.61 21.24
N ALA A 121 -12.47 4.82 20.84
CA ALA A 121 -12.64 3.87 19.77
C ALA A 121 -13.75 2.87 20.13
N GLY A 122 -14.75 2.69 19.25
CA GLY A 122 -15.86 1.77 19.48
C GLY A 122 -15.39 0.33 19.76
N GLN A 123 -16.22 -0.44 20.47
CA GLN A 123 -15.97 -1.88 20.65
C GLN A 123 -15.87 -2.55 19.27
N GLY A 124 -14.72 -3.17 18.99
CA GLY A 124 -14.39 -3.75 17.68
C GLY A 124 -13.56 -2.86 16.76
N ALA A 125 -13.31 -1.59 17.13
CA ALA A 125 -12.29 -0.81 16.41
C ALA A 125 -10.92 -1.45 16.61
N ARG A 126 -10.39 -2.01 15.52
CA ARG A 126 -9.08 -2.66 15.49
C ARG A 126 -7.99 -1.58 15.37
N SER A 127 -7.72 -0.85 16.47
CA SER A 127 -6.65 0.17 16.51
C SER A 127 -5.27 -0.40 16.15
N ASP A 128 -5.07 -1.70 16.41
CA ASP A 128 -3.91 -2.46 15.97
C ASP A 128 -3.77 -2.54 14.44
N LEU A 129 -4.87 -2.47 13.70
CA LEU A 129 -4.86 -2.45 12.23
C LEU A 129 -4.66 -1.05 11.66
N VAL A 130 -5.06 0.01 12.36
CA VAL A 130 -4.84 1.39 11.90
C VAL A 130 -3.35 1.70 11.83
N GLY A 131 -2.60 1.37 12.88
CA GLY A 131 -1.15 1.52 12.90
C GLY A 131 -0.45 0.69 11.83
N LEU A 132 -0.87 -0.58 11.67
CA LEU A 132 -0.33 -1.47 10.63
C LEU A 132 -0.63 -0.95 9.21
N HIS A 133 -1.84 -0.45 8.96
CA HIS A 133 -2.17 0.14 7.65
C HIS A 133 -1.34 1.39 7.35
N SER A 134 -1.09 2.24 8.35
CA SER A 134 -0.20 3.40 8.18
C SER A 134 1.24 2.96 7.87
N ALA A 135 1.75 1.93 8.54
CA ALA A 135 3.07 1.36 8.26
C ALA A 135 3.15 0.75 6.84
N LEU A 136 2.11 0.04 6.39
CA LEU A 136 2.03 -0.48 5.02
C LEU A 136 2.07 0.64 3.98
N LYS A 137 1.35 1.73 4.20
CA LYS A 137 1.41 2.93 3.32
C LYS A 137 2.77 3.58 3.30
N ALA A 138 3.50 3.54 4.42
CA ALA A 138 4.86 4.05 4.54
C ALA A 138 5.93 3.12 3.93
N GLY A 139 5.53 1.96 3.38
CA GLY A 139 6.44 1.02 2.73
C GLY A 139 7.02 -0.05 3.66
N LEU A 140 6.26 -0.49 4.68
CA LEU A 140 6.66 -1.59 5.58
C LEU A 140 7.22 -2.77 4.80
N THR A 141 8.45 -3.18 5.12
CA THR A 141 9.05 -4.35 4.48
C THR A 141 8.55 -5.66 5.10
N GLN A 142 8.70 -6.77 4.40
CA GLN A 142 8.36 -8.10 4.93
C GLN A 142 9.18 -8.45 6.18
N ALA A 143 10.44 -8.00 6.24
CA ALA A 143 11.31 -8.21 7.38
C ALA A 143 10.85 -7.41 8.61
N ASP A 144 10.54 -6.13 8.43
CA ASP A 144 10.04 -5.28 9.51
C ASP A 144 8.68 -5.76 9.99
N TYR A 145 7.80 -6.19 9.06
CA TYR A 145 6.52 -6.81 9.42
C TYR A 145 6.69 -8.04 10.30
N ALA A 146 7.62 -8.92 9.96
CA ALA A 146 7.91 -10.11 10.77
C ALA A 146 8.49 -9.79 12.15
N ASN A 147 9.27 -8.71 12.27
CA ASN A 147 9.92 -8.31 13.52
C ASN A 147 8.99 -7.46 14.41
N GLU A 148 8.37 -6.45 13.86
CA GLU A 148 7.60 -5.46 14.64
C GLU A 148 6.15 -5.91 14.90
N TYR A 149 5.58 -6.69 13.98
CA TYR A 149 4.18 -7.15 14.02
C TYR A 149 4.09 -8.67 14.12
N PHE A 150 4.97 -9.32 14.88
CA PHE A 150 5.15 -10.77 14.90
C PHE A 150 3.84 -11.56 15.06
N SER A 151 2.95 -11.16 15.97
CA SER A 151 1.65 -11.84 16.17
C SER A 151 0.75 -11.78 14.93
N LYS A 152 0.81 -10.70 14.17
CA LYS A 152 0.07 -10.53 12.91
C LYS A 152 0.75 -11.30 11.78
N PHE A 153 2.09 -11.31 11.76
CA PHE A 153 2.85 -12.09 10.80
C PHE A 153 2.55 -13.58 10.88
N ILE A 154 2.50 -14.16 12.08
CA ILE A 154 2.12 -15.58 12.27
C ILE A 154 0.70 -15.85 11.74
N GLN A 155 -0.23 -14.93 11.95
CA GLN A 155 -1.63 -15.08 11.53
C GLN A 155 -1.84 -14.80 10.04
N TYR A 156 -1.11 -13.82 9.47
CA TYR A 156 -1.26 -13.35 8.10
C TYR A 156 0.12 -13.12 7.43
N PRO A 157 0.90 -14.18 7.17
CA PRO A 157 2.30 -14.06 6.74
C PRO A 157 2.46 -13.31 5.40
N ASN A 158 1.46 -13.37 4.52
CA ASN A 158 1.51 -12.76 3.19
C ASN A 158 0.87 -11.35 3.14
N LEU A 159 0.57 -10.73 4.29
CA LEU A 159 -0.17 -9.46 4.31
C LEU A 159 0.55 -8.34 3.53
N VAL A 160 1.83 -8.15 3.77
CA VAL A 160 2.65 -7.13 3.09
C VAL A 160 2.66 -7.38 1.58
N GLN A 161 2.92 -8.63 1.16
CA GLN A 161 2.93 -9.00 -0.25
C GLN A 161 1.56 -8.73 -0.91
N ASN A 162 0.48 -9.17 -0.27
CA ASN A 162 -0.87 -8.97 -0.78
C ASN A 162 -1.24 -7.48 -0.87
N TYR A 163 -0.84 -6.68 0.12
CA TYR A 163 -1.06 -5.24 0.12
C TYR A 163 -0.33 -4.57 -1.05
N VAL A 164 0.98 -4.83 -1.20
CA VAL A 164 1.79 -4.27 -2.29
C VAL A 164 1.19 -4.63 -3.64
N VAL A 165 0.94 -5.92 -3.89
CA VAL A 165 0.37 -6.40 -5.17
C VAL A 165 -0.99 -5.76 -5.49
N SER A 166 -1.84 -5.56 -4.46
CA SER A 166 -3.17 -4.95 -4.62
C SER A 166 -3.15 -3.44 -4.84
N THR A 167 -2.05 -2.78 -4.50
CA THR A 167 -1.92 -1.32 -4.61
C THR A 167 -1.11 -0.86 -5.83
N ILE A 168 -0.50 -1.79 -6.58
CA ILE A 168 0.20 -1.46 -7.83
C ILE A 168 -0.79 -0.85 -8.83
N GLN A 169 -0.46 0.35 -9.32
CA GLN A 169 -1.23 1.00 -10.37
C GLN A 169 -0.78 0.51 -11.74
N ALA A 170 -1.71 0.30 -12.65
CA ALA A 170 -1.40 0.02 -14.05
C ALA A 170 -0.62 1.18 -14.67
N ARG A 171 0.26 0.87 -15.62
CA ARG A 171 0.92 1.91 -16.43
C ARG A 171 -0.09 2.72 -17.24
N ASP A 172 0.15 4.02 -17.34
CA ASP A 172 -0.66 4.93 -18.16
C ASP A 172 -0.12 4.92 -19.59
N PRO A 173 -0.98 4.69 -20.63
CA PRO A 173 -0.56 4.74 -22.02
C PRO A 173 -0.04 6.10 -22.48
N SER A 174 -0.36 7.20 -21.78
CA SER A 174 0.14 8.55 -22.08
C SER A 174 1.56 8.80 -21.57
N GLU A 175 2.06 7.97 -20.63
CA GLU A 175 3.41 8.10 -20.14
C GLU A 175 4.45 7.62 -21.17
N PRO A 176 5.67 8.20 -21.14
CA PRO A 176 6.78 7.75 -21.96
C PRO A 176 7.07 6.26 -21.76
N PHE A 177 7.17 5.52 -22.84
CA PHE A 177 7.51 4.11 -22.83
C PHE A 177 8.86 3.88 -23.51
N SER A 178 9.76 3.14 -22.89
CA SER A 178 11.08 2.86 -23.45
C SER A 178 11.43 1.36 -23.41
N SER A 179 12.14 0.92 -24.45
CA SER A 179 12.70 -0.42 -24.51
C SER A 179 14.15 -0.38 -25.00
N TRP A 180 15.00 -1.17 -24.38
CA TRP A 180 16.43 -1.25 -24.64
C TRP A 180 16.80 -2.70 -24.92
N LEU A 181 17.54 -2.93 -25.99
CA LEU A 181 18.09 -4.23 -26.30
C LEU A 181 19.61 -4.17 -26.25
N LEU A 182 20.21 -4.93 -25.35
CA LEU A 182 21.67 -5.11 -25.26
C LEU A 182 22.01 -6.50 -25.85
N ILE A 183 22.57 -6.53 -27.02
CA ILE A 183 22.84 -7.75 -27.75
C ILE A 183 24.34 -7.91 -28.05
N GLY A 184 24.85 -9.14 -28.07
CA GLY A 184 26.23 -9.46 -28.41
C GLY A 184 26.77 -10.66 -27.65
N PRO A 185 28.04 -11.03 -27.84
CA PRO A 185 28.67 -12.22 -27.27
C PRO A 185 28.61 -12.26 -25.74
N ALA A 186 28.66 -13.46 -25.16
CA ALA A 186 28.76 -13.63 -23.72
C ALA A 186 30.04 -12.97 -23.16
N GLY A 187 29.97 -12.49 -21.90
CA GLY A 187 31.11 -11.88 -21.22
C GLY A 187 31.40 -10.42 -21.56
N THR A 188 30.65 -9.80 -22.48
CA THR A 188 30.90 -8.41 -22.94
C THR A 188 30.42 -7.30 -22.02
N GLY A 189 29.79 -7.63 -20.86
CA GLY A 189 29.33 -6.64 -19.87
C GLY A 189 27.89 -6.20 -19.99
N LYS A 190 27.08 -6.81 -20.88
CA LYS A 190 25.67 -6.46 -21.13
C LYS A 190 24.84 -6.35 -19.85
N SER A 191 24.79 -7.39 -19.01
CA SER A 191 23.98 -7.44 -17.81
C SER A 191 24.42 -6.40 -16.77
N ARG A 192 25.73 -6.06 -16.72
CA ARG A 192 26.24 -4.99 -15.86
C ARG A 192 25.71 -3.63 -16.32
N LEU A 193 25.91 -3.32 -17.61
CA LEU A 193 25.45 -2.05 -18.18
C LEU A 193 23.89 -1.94 -18.11
N ALA A 194 23.16 -3.03 -18.36
CA ALA A 194 21.71 -3.06 -18.24
C ALA A 194 21.22 -2.66 -16.84
N ARG A 195 21.88 -3.14 -15.78
CA ARG A 195 21.57 -2.76 -14.40
C ARG A 195 21.85 -1.28 -14.12
N GLU A 196 22.96 -0.76 -14.62
CA GLU A 196 23.32 0.65 -14.45
C GLU A 196 22.32 1.56 -15.18
N ILE A 197 21.96 1.24 -16.42
CA ILE A 197 20.90 1.94 -17.16
C ILE A 197 19.59 1.88 -16.36
N GLY A 198 19.17 0.67 -15.94
CA GLY A 198 17.92 0.46 -15.24
C GLY A 198 17.77 1.25 -13.96
N LYS A 199 18.83 1.34 -13.16
CA LYS A 199 18.85 2.16 -11.94
C LYS A 199 18.71 3.66 -12.23
N ARG A 200 19.24 4.14 -13.35
CA ARG A 200 19.20 5.58 -13.71
C ARG A 200 17.85 6.00 -14.28
N ILE A 201 17.19 5.15 -15.08
CA ILE A 201 15.91 5.46 -15.72
C ILE A 201 14.68 5.08 -14.88
N GLY A 202 14.85 4.30 -13.81
CA GLY A 202 13.79 3.67 -13.04
C GLY A 202 13.73 4.07 -11.57
N ASP A 203 13.93 5.34 -11.22
CA ASP A 203 13.87 5.82 -9.83
C ASP A 203 14.79 5.05 -8.85
N GLY A 204 15.88 4.47 -9.37
CA GLY A 204 16.81 3.63 -8.61
C GLY A 204 16.32 2.18 -8.37
N LEU A 205 15.09 1.85 -8.74
CA LEU A 205 14.49 0.54 -8.55
C LEU A 205 14.44 -0.24 -9.88
N LEU A 206 14.89 -1.49 -9.82
CA LEU A 206 14.95 -2.37 -10.98
C LEU A 206 14.44 -3.75 -10.59
N PHE A 207 13.38 -4.21 -11.24
CA PHE A 207 12.93 -5.59 -11.14
C PHE A 207 13.67 -6.45 -12.18
N ARG A 208 14.44 -7.45 -11.73
CA ARG A 208 15.02 -8.46 -12.59
C ARG A 208 14.05 -9.63 -12.74
N HIS A 209 13.51 -9.80 -13.95
CA HIS A 209 12.65 -10.93 -14.25
C HIS A 209 13.49 -12.21 -14.38
N CYS A 210 13.10 -13.23 -13.63
CA CYS A 210 13.62 -14.57 -13.81
C CYS A 210 12.90 -15.27 -14.96
N ILE A 211 13.54 -16.30 -15.53
CA ILE A 211 13.01 -17.04 -16.69
C ILE A 211 11.60 -17.59 -16.41
N GLY A 212 10.69 -17.46 -17.37
CA GLY A 212 9.33 -18.00 -17.33
C GLY A 212 8.23 -16.94 -17.28
N LYS A 213 6.98 -17.38 -17.14
CA LYS A 213 5.81 -16.50 -17.18
C LYS A 213 5.51 -15.76 -15.87
N TRP A 214 6.14 -16.16 -14.77
CA TRP A 214 5.85 -15.65 -13.43
C TRP A 214 6.69 -14.44 -13.08
N PHE A 215 6.04 -13.38 -12.63
CA PHE A 215 6.67 -12.14 -12.16
C PHE A 215 6.78 -12.10 -10.63
N ASP A 216 7.08 -13.24 -10.01
CA ASP A 216 7.20 -13.34 -8.55
C ASP A 216 8.24 -12.37 -8.01
N GLY A 217 7.84 -11.60 -6.99
CA GLY A 217 8.68 -10.58 -6.37
C GLY A 217 8.56 -9.19 -7.01
N TYR A 218 7.82 -9.02 -8.11
CA TYR A 218 7.51 -7.71 -8.67
C TYR A 218 6.66 -6.88 -7.70
N ARG A 219 7.03 -5.63 -7.49
CA ARG A 219 6.42 -4.72 -6.52
C ARG A 219 5.96 -3.39 -7.12
N GLY A 220 5.87 -3.32 -8.44
CA GLY A 220 5.49 -2.10 -9.15
C GLY A 220 6.67 -1.26 -9.61
N GLU A 221 7.87 -1.84 -9.71
CA GLU A 221 9.05 -1.18 -10.25
C GLU A 221 8.78 -0.65 -11.66
N ARG A 222 9.22 0.58 -11.93
CA ARG A 222 9.03 1.24 -13.23
C ARG A 222 9.94 0.71 -14.32
N THR A 223 10.97 -0.04 -13.93
CA THR A 223 11.94 -0.67 -14.87
C THR A 223 12.02 -2.18 -14.66
N VAL A 224 11.89 -2.93 -15.75
CA VAL A 224 12.02 -4.39 -15.79
C VAL A 224 13.23 -4.76 -16.62
N LEU A 225 14.12 -5.59 -16.05
CA LEU A 225 15.24 -6.20 -16.74
C LEU A 225 14.89 -7.66 -17.10
N LEU A 226 14.82 -7.95 -18.38
CA LEU A 226 14.79 -9.31 -18.94
C LEU A 226 16.24 -9.73 -19.24
N ASP A 227 16.89 -10.32 -18.24
CA ASP A 227 18.31 -10.65 -18.32
C ASP A 227 18.52 -12.01 -18.98
N ASP A 228 19.44 -12.06 -19.93
CA ASP A 228 19.80 -13.26 -20.71
C ASP A 228 18.57 -13.89 -21.41
N PHE A 229 17.80 -13.03 -22.07
CA PHE A 229 16.54 -13.39 -22.69
C PHE A 229 16.75 -14.24 -23.97
N CYS A 230 15.93 -15.27 -24.08
CA CYS A 230 15.75 -16.04 -25.30
C CYS A 230 14.25 -16.29 -25.55
N GLY A 231 13.85 -16.61 -26.77
CA GLY A 231 12.44 -16.73 -27.13
C GLY A 231 11.64 -17.78 -26.34
N SER A 232 12.30 -18.77 -25.75
CA SER A 232 11.67 -19.77 -24.88
C SER A 232 11.29 -19.21 -23.48
N SER A 233 11.83 -18.05 -23.09
CA SER A 233 11.60 -17.45 -21.78
C SER A 233 10.17 -16.94 -21.62
N LEU A 234 9.57 -16.43 -22.69
CA LEU A 234 8.18 -15.95 -22.73
C LEU A 234 7.53 -16.35 -24.06
N SER A 235 6.22 -16.54 -24.06
CA SER A 235 5.50 -16.71 -25.32
C SER A 235 5.58 -15.43 -26.18
N PHE A 236 5.53 -15.58 -27.48
CA PHE A 236 5.52 -14.47 -28.45
C PHE A 236 4.43 -13.43 -28.13
N THR A 237 3.24 -13.90 -27.77
CA THR A 237 2.12 -13.02 -27.41
C THR A 237 2.38 -12.27 -26.12
N ASN A 238 2.86 -12.95 -25.08
CA ASN A 238 3.15 -12.31 -23.78
C ASN A 238 4.24 -11.26 -23.93
N PHE A 239 5.29 -11.55 -24.69
CA PHE A 239 6.36 -10.60 -24.96
C PHE A 239 5.86 -9.33 -25.67
N LYS A 240 4.99 -9.49 -26.69
CA LYS A 240 4.38 -8.34 -27.39
C LYS A 240 3.54 -7.47 -26.44
N CYS A 241 2.73 -8.09 -25.59
CA CYS A 241 1.90 -7.36 -24.62
C CYS A 241 2.78 -6.68 -23.55
N LEU A 242 3.85 -7.32 -23.12
CA LEU A 242 4.76 -6.78 -22.15
C LEU A 242 5.46 -5.50 -22.66
N LEU A 243 5.93 -5.52 -23.90
CA LEU A 243 6.58 -4.39 -24.58
C LEU A 243 5.59 -3.46 -25.29
N ASP A 244 4.37 -3.37 -24.79
CA ASP A 244 3.39 -2.39 -25.25
C ASP A 244 3.07 -1.38 -24.14
N ARG A 245 2.64 -0.18 -24.46
CA ARG A 245 2.33 0.89 -23.48
C ARG A 245 1.00 0.69 -22.73
N TYR A 246 0.15 -0.20 -23.22
CA TYR A 246 -1.20 -0.39 -22.67
C TYR A 246 -1.18 -1.16 -21.34
N PRO A 247 -2.19 -0.96 -20.48
CA PRO A 247 -2.36 -1.72 -19.25
C PRO A 247 -2.26 -3.23 -19.47
N LEU A 248 -1.59 -3.90 -18.55
CA LEU A 248 -1.35 -5.33 -18.61
C LEU A 248 -1.33 -5.91 -17.21
N ARG A 249 -2.00 -7.04 -17.01
CA ARG A 249 -1.84 -7.85 -15.79
C ARG A 249 -0.83 -8.96 -16.04
N VAL A 250 0.07 -9.13 -15.08
CA VAL A 250 1.07 -10.21 -15.09
C VAL A 250 0.78 -11.23 -14.00
N GLU A 251 1.16 -12.47 -14.27
CA GLU A 251 0.92 -13.58 -13.36
C GLU A 251 2.00 -13.67 -12.27
N LEU A 252 1.57 -13.83 -11.04
CA LEU A 252 2.37 -14.22 -9.89
C LEU A 252 1.89 -15.59 -9.41
N LYS A 253 2.71 -16.36 -8.71
CA LYS A 253 2.26 -17.62 -8.12
C LYS A 253 1.12 -17.39 -7.15
N GLY A 254 -0.06 -17.90 -7.51
CA GLY A 254 -1.29 -17.78 -6.70
C GLY A 254 -2.08 -16.48 -6.85
N THR A 255 -1.61 -15.50 -7.64
CA THR A 255 -2.30 -14.22 -7.88
C THR A 255 -1.85 -13.55 -9.17
N SER A 256 -2.29 -12.32 -9.41
CA SER A 256 -1.83 -11.46 -10.51
C SER A 256 -1.79 -10.00 -10.05
N CYS A 257 -0.98 -9.17 -10.70
CA CYS A 257 -0.93 -7.73 -10.43
C CYS A 257 -0.90 -6.92 -11.71
N GLU A 258 -1.13 -5.61 -11.59
CA GLU A 258 -0.91 -4.69 -12.69
C GLU A 258 0.58 -4.51 -12.98
N MET A 259 0.93 -4.38 -14.26
CA MET A 259 2.28 -4.01 -14.69
C MET A 259 2.41 -2.48 -14.70
N ALA A 260 3.18 -1.95 -13.76
CA ALA A 260 3.45 -0.51 -13.68
C ALA A 260 4.64 -0.08 -14.54
N ALA A 261 5.48 -1.04 -14.98
CA ALA A 261 6.71 -0.71 -15.69
C ALA A 261 6.45 -0.13 -17.08
N THR A 262 7.16 0.95 -17.36
CA THR A 262 7.21 1.64 -18.65
C THR A 262 8.59 1.54 -19.30
N ASN A 263 9.60 1.06 -18.58
CA ASN A 263 10.95 0.88 -19.08
C ASN A 263 11.33 -0.61 -19.08
N PHE A 264 11.76 -1.11 -20.21
CA PHE A 264 12.19 -2.50 -20.37
C PHE A 264 13.61 -2.55 -20.89
N ILE A 265 14.45 -3.32 -20.24
CA ILE A 265 15.82 -3.57 -20.67
C ILE A 265 15.96 -5.07 -20.91
N ILE A 266 16.45 -5.44 -22.08
CA ILE A 266 16.59 -6.83 -22.49
C ILE A 266 18.05 -7.07 -22.77
N THR A 267 18.66 -8.08 -22.16
CA THR A 267 19.97 -8.57 -22.56
C THR A 267 19.84 -9.90 -23.25
N THR A 268 20.63 -10.14 -24.30
CA THR A 268 20.60 -11.39 -25.08
C THR A 268 21.93 -11.66 -25.76
N ASN A 269 22.19 -12.91 -26.02
CA ASN A 269 23.29 -13.34 -26.90
C ASN A 269 22.81 -13.60 -28.33
N ASP A 270 21.50 -13.78 -28.52
CA ASP A 270 20.87 -14.20 -29.75
C ASP A 270 20.17 -13.03 -30.46
N ASP A 271 20.20 -13.06 -31.80
CA ASP A 271 19.44 -12.08 -32.59
C ASP A 271 17.93 -12.27 -32.36
N PRO A 272 17.15 -11.19 -32.13
CA PRO A 272 15.69 -11.25 -31.98
C PRO A 272 14.96 -12.01 -33.10
N LYS A 273 15.50 -12.07 -34.30
CA LYS A 273 14.93 -12.87 -35.40
C LYS A 273 14.93 -14.37 -35.13
N THR A 274 15.76 -14.86 -34.21
CA THR A 274 15.86 -16.28 -33.85
C THR A 274 15.06 -16.67 -32.61
N TRP A 275 14.47 -15.70 -31.91
CA TRP A 275 13.77 -15.95 -30.62
C TRP A 275 12.55 -16.86 -30.74
N TRP A 276 11.81 -16.78 -31.85
CA TRP A 276 10.68 -17.66 -32.10
C TRP A 276 10.68 -18.14 -33.56
N GLN A 277 10.19 -19.35 -33.74
CA GLN A 277 10.03 -19.93 -35.07
C GLN A 277 8.93 -19.23 -35.89
N GLU A 278 8.99 -19.23 -37.20
CA GLU A 278 7.99 -18.65 -38.10
C GLU A 278 6.58 -19.23 -37.86
N SER A 279 6.47 -20.49 -37.51
CA SER A 279 5.22 -21.16 -37.12
C SER A 279 4.52 -20.49 -35.93
N VAL A 280 5.28 -19.85 -35.06
CA VAL A 280 4.77 -19.12 -33.87
C VAL A 280 4.48 -17.66 -34.18
N THR A 281 5.33 -17.02 -35.01
CA THR A 281 5.21 -15.59 -35.32
C THR A 281 4.14 -15.27 -36.37
N GLY A 282 3.75 -16.25 -37.17
CA GLY A 282 2.73 -16.12 -38.21
C GLY A 282 3.12 -15.19 -39.37
N THR A 283 2.11 -14.79 -40.18
CA THR A 283 2.28 -14.04 -41.43
C THR A 283 3.02 -12.70 -41.28
N HIS A 284 2.92 -12.06 -40.12
CA HIS A 284 3.59 -10.77 -39.85
C HIS A 284 5.02 -10.97 -39.30
N GLY A 285 5.42 -12.21 -39.06
CA GLY A 285 6.75 -12.55 -38.61
C GLY A 285 7.17 -11.76 -37.36
N HIS A 286 8.46 -11.51 -37.25
CA HIS A 286 9.05 -10.76 -36.13
C HIS A 286 8.84 -9.23 -36.20
N SER A 287 8.26 -8.69 -37.30
CA SER A 287 8.07 -7.24 -37.46
C SER A 287 7.32 -6.58 -36.30
N ALA A 288 6.35 -7.30 -35.71
CA ALA A 288 5.61 -6.84 -34.55
C ALA A 288 6.50 -6.64 -33.31
N ILE A 289 7.59 -7.37 -33.18
CA ILE A 289 8.57 -7.24 -32.09
C ILE A 289 9.58 -6.15 -32.43
N PHE A 290 10.12 -6.16 -33.65
CA PHE A 290 11.19 -5.25 -34.06
C PHE A 290 10.80 -3.78 -33.88
N ARG A 291 9.54 -3.41 -34.15
CA ARG A 291 9.03 -2.06 -33.92
C ARG A 291 8.94 -1.67 -32.44
N ARG A 292 8.96 -2.65 -31.52
CA ARG A 292 8.91 -2.44 -30.08
C ARG A 292 10.29 -2.42 -29.44
N LEU A 293 11.33 -2.81 -30.18
CA LEU A 293 12.71 -2.70 -29.73
C LEU A 293 13.23 -1.31 -30.12
N GLY A 294 13.29 -0.42 -29.13
CA GLY A 294 13.68 0.98 -29.33
C GLY A 294 15.18 1.14 -29.48
N LYS A 295 15.91 1.39 -28.41
CA LYS A 295 17.37 1.51 -28.46
C LYS A 295 18.06 0.16 -28.45
N ILE A 296 19.04 0.00 -29.30
CA ILE A 296 19.84 -1.23 -29.40
C ILE A 296 21.30 -0.90 -29.16
N LEU A 297 21.91 -1.59 -28.22
CA LEU A 297 23.33 -1.56 -27.94
C LEU A 297 23.91 -2.90 -28.38
N PHE A 298 24.63 -2.90 -29.52
CA PHE A 298 25.30 -4.07 -30.03
C PHE A 298 26.73 -4.14 -29.53
N PHE A 299 27.02 -5.08 -28.64
CA PHE A 299 28.34 -5.30 -28.08
C PHE A 299 29.23 -6.03 -29.05
N VAL A 300 30.32 -5.40 -29.43
CA VAL A 300 31.35 -5.95 -30.34
C VAL A 300 32.53 -6.57 -29.57
N ALA A 301 32.78 -6.06 -28.36
CA ALA A 301 33.80 -6.55 -27.44
C ALA A 301 33.44 -6.18 -26.00
N GLU A 302 34.27 -6.55 -25.03
CA GLU A 302 34.06 -6.17 -23.62
C GLU A 302 33.98 -4.64 -23.47
N ASN A 303 32.88 -4.17 -22.91
CA ASN A 303 32.56 -2.74 -22.68
C ASN A 303 32.56 -1.86 -23.95
N GLN A 304 32.57 -2.47 -25.14
CA GLN A 304 32.51 -1.77 -26.42
C GLN A 304 31.22 -2.11 -27.14
N PHE A 305 30.45 -1.13 -27.50
CA PHE A 305 29.16 -1.33 -28.18
C PHE A 305 28.86 -0.20 -29.19
N ARG A 306 28.01 -0.53 -30.16
CA ARG A 306 27.43 0.41 -31.12
C ARG A 306 25.99 0.72 -30.67
N VAL A 307 25.52 1.94 -30.92
CA VAL A 307 24.17 2.35 -30.55
C VAL A 307 23.33 2.54 -31.82
N TYR A 308 22.11 1.98 -31.79
CA TYR A 308 21.13 2.13 -32.86
C TYR A 308 19.80 2.57 -32.25
N ASN A 309 19.07 3.43 -32.96
CA ASN A 309 17.78 3.96 -32.52
C ASN A 309 16.59 3.08 -32.93
N SER A 310 16.81 2.01 -33.66
CA SER A 310 15.78 1.04 -34.03
C SER A 310 16.39 -0.28 -34.47
N TYR A 311 15.61 -1.36 -34.39
CA TYR A 311 16.02 -2.65 -34.93
C TYR A 311 16.28 -2.61 -36.46
N ALA A 312 15.52 -1.80 -37.18
CA ALA A 312 15.72 -1.66 -38.64
C ALA A 312 17.09 -1.02 -38.99
N GLN A 313 17.57 -0.09 -38.16
CA GLN A 313 18.90 0.47 -38.31
C GLN A 313 20.00 -0.58 -38.01
N TYR A 314 19.86 -1.30 -36.92
CA TYR A 314 20.74 -2.39 -36.52
C TYR A 314 20.83 -3.47 -37.62
N ALA A 315 19.70 -3.97 -38.10
CA ALA A 315 19.65 -5.03 -39.11
C ALA A 315 20.26 -4.62 -40.47
N ARG A 316 20.14 -3.34 -40.85
CA ARG A 316 20.78 -2.81 -42.08
C ARG A 316 22.31 -2.83 -41.97
N ASP A 317 22.83 -2.43 -40.82
CA ASP A 317 24.25 -2.38 -40.55
C ASP A 317 24.87 -3.80 -40.52
N GLU A 318 24.14 -4.78 -40.03
CA GLU A 318 24.54 -6.17 -39.99
C GLU A 318 24.63 -6.80 -41.39
N LEU A 319 23.72 -6.42 -42.31
CA LEU A 319 23.66 -6.91 -43.69
C LEU A 319 24.66 -6.21 -44.65
N THR A 320 25.14 -5.04 -44.27
CA THR A 320 26.14 -4.32 -45.09
C THR A 320 27.52 -4.83 -44.75
N PRO A 321 28.32 -5.35 -45.73
CA PRO A 321 29.70 -5.67 -45.47
C PRO A 321 30.40 -4.47 -44.88
N ARG A 322 30.93 -4.61 -43.68
CA ARG A 322 31.54 -3.51 -42.91
C ARG A 322 32.62 -2.85 -43.73
N ARG A 323 32.39 -1.57 -44.09
CA ARG A 323 33.50 -0.73 -44.55
C ARG A 323 34.39 -0.51 -43.32
N ASP A 324 35.64 -0.92 -43.45
CA ASP A 324 36.67 -0.62 -42.48
C ASP A 324 36.64 0.87 -42.13
N GLY A 325 36.30 1.26 -40.90
CA GLY A 325 36.45 2.61 -40.43
C GLY A 325 35.40 3.24 -39.55
N GLU A 326 34.13 2.81 -39.59
CA GLU A 326 33.12 3.37 -38.73
C GLU A 326 32.78 2.49 -37.51
N ILE A 327 33.77 2.28 -36.67
CA ILE A 327 33.54 1.87 -35.30
C ILE A 327 33.25 3.16 -34.52
N PHE A 328 32.02 3.41 -34.16
CA PHE A 328 31.72 4.42 -33.16
C PHE A 328 32.28 3.91 -31.83
N TYR A 329 33.48 4.36 -31.52
CA TYR A 329 33.98 4.29 -30.16
C TYR A 329 33.13 5.23 -29.35
N VAL A 330 32.35 4.74 -28.40
CA VAL A 330 32.16 5.53 -27.19
C VAL A 330 33.59 5.72 -26.67
N PRO A 331 34.11 6.96 -26.58
CA PRO A 331 35.44 7.18 -26.14
C PRO A 331 35.60 6.45 -24.82
N THR A 332 36.45 5.45 -24.78
CA THR A 332 36.96 4.95 -23.52
C THR A 332 37.55 6.18 -22.87
N PRO A 333 37.13 6.60 -21.66
CA PRO A 333 37.83 7.65 -20.95
C PRO A 333 39.27 7.21 -20.94
N THR A 334 40.19 8.00 -21.51
CA THR A 334 41.63 7.74 -21.58
C THR A 334 42.26 7.96 -20.19
N GLN A 335 41.62 7.47 -19.18
CA GLN A 335 42.11 7.29 -17.82
C GLN A 335 41.60 5.94 -17.41
N GLU A 336 42.49 5.10 -16.89
CA GLU A 336 42.15 3.90 -16.17
C GLU A 336 40.86 4.17 -15.37
N VAL A 337 39.75 3.53 -15.77
CA VAL A 337 38.56 3.53 -14.99
C VAL A 337 38.89 2.70 -13.76
N VAL A 338 39.53 3.34 -12.80
CA VAL A 338 39.55 2.86 -11.42
C VAL A 338 38.07 2.79 -11.05
N TYR A 339 37.54 1.58 -10.93
CA TYR A 339 36.23 1.31 -10.43
C TYR A 339 36.17 1.78 -8.99
N THR A 340 35.91 3.09 -8.81
CA THR A 340 35.39 3.61 -7.57
C THR A 340 33.92 3.22 -7.52
N ASP A 341 33.33 3.09 -6.35
CA ASP A 341 31.92 2.76 -6.08
C ASP A 341 30.88 3.67 -6.79
N GLN A 342 31.29 4.54 -7.68
CA GLN A 342 30.49 5.44 -8.50
C GLN A 342 30.35 4.88 -9.92
N GLY A 343 29.52 3.91 -10.14
CA GLY A 343 29.13 3.23 -11.39
C GLY A 343 29.65 3.81 -12.74
N ALA A 344 29.72 2.96 -13.79
CA ALA A 344 30.16 3.34 -15.14
C ALA A 344 29.44 4.63 -15.62
N GLN A 345 30.17 5.64 -16.07
CA GLN A 345 29.58 6.85 -16.66
C GLN A 345 28.95 6.50 -18.00
N ILE A 346 27.63 6.37 -18.01
CA ILE A 346 26.84 6.26 -19.25
C ILE A 346 26.71 7.67 -19.80
N PRO A 347 27.12 7.94 -21.07
CA PRO A 347 26.96 9.25 -21.67
C PRO A 347 25.49 9.69 -21.60
N GLU A 348 25.22 10.91 -21.15
CA GLU A 348 23.85 11.46 -21.02
C GLU A 348 23.07 11.40 -22.34
N GLU A 349 23.73 11.55 -23.48
CA GLU A 349 23.16 11.43 -24.81
C GLU A 349 22.50 10.07 -25.05
N ILE A 350 23.00 9.00 -24.41
CA ILE A 350 22.39 7.67 -24.48
C ILE A 350 21.10 7.61 -23.66
N LEU A 351 21.02 8.36 -22.54
CA LEU A 351 19.86 8.36 -21.66
C LEU A 351 18.74 9.29 -22.14
N GLN A 352 19.07 10.39 -22.84
CA GLN A 352 18.12 11.45 -23.23
C GLN A 352 17.31 11.13 -24.49
N ALA A 353 17.67 10.14 -25.29
CA ALA A 353 16.90 9.84 -26.48
C ALA A 353 15.58 9.13 -26.12
N GLN A 354 14.53 9.91 -25.98
CA GLN A 354 13.15 9.43 -25.95
C GLN A 354 12.84 8.71 -27.27
N VAL A 355 12.20 7.55 -27.19
CA VAL A 355 11.61 6.87 -28.34
C VAL A 355 10.38 7.67 -28.77
N PRO A 356 10.22 8.01 -30.06
CA PRO A 356 9.04 8.72 -30.56
C PRO A 356 7.74 7.94 -30.37
#